data_3caa8153ecbe659e725b1f8debb776e9
#
_entry.id   3caa8153ecbe659e725b1f8debb776e9
#
_cell.length_a   1.000
_cell.length_b   1.000
_cell.length_c   1.000
_cell.angle_alpha   90.00
_cell.angle_beta   90.00
_cell.angle_gamma   90.00
#
_symmetry.space_group_name_H-M   'P 1'
#
loop_
_entity.id
_entity.type
_entity.pdbx_description
1 polymer ?
#
loop_
_entity_poly.entity_id
_entity_poly.type
_entity_poly.pdbx_seq_one_letter_code
_entity_poly.pdbx_strand_id
1 'polypeptide(L)'
;MKRSSNSGKISLGGKANRALATVLAAILLYVAWLSLGYIQNKPNIKIGVLHSLSGTMAVSETPLVDAVRLAVEEANQSGGVNGAQIEMVVTDCRSDADFCAQQAEKLITQDKVQALFGCWTSACRKAVKPVVEKHHHLLFYPVQYEGLEQSPDIIYTGAAPNQQLIPMVTWALQQCGKRAYLIGSDYVFPRTANQIIKKLLEVQGGQLVAEHYAPLGEQNMDEFAREIAAQHPSFVLNTLNGDSNQYFFRALRKAGVRAEDIPVFSTSIAEAELAAMGPELMTGHYAAWNYFQSVQSDENRAFIERFRHRFGQERVLDDPMEASYIGVKLWVNAVRSSGTLDIPSIKTRLGLDSLFAPEGIVAVDADTRHLWKTVRIGKARADGQFEIVWQSPRLIRPAPFPFFIRHSELFQAEGRAP
;
A
#
# COMPACT_ATOMS: atom_id res chain seq x y z
N MET A 1 98.14 -29.16 6.49
CA MET A 1 97.21 -29.32 5.32
C MET A 1 95.82 -29.00 5.83
N LYS A 2 95.29 -27.78 5.54
CA LYS A 2 93.91 -27.39 5.82
C LYS A 2 93.16 -27.29 4.54
N ARG A 3 92.13 -28.13 4.34
CA ARG A 3 91.21 -27.99 3.20
C ARG A 3 90.08 -27.06 3.56
N SER A 4 89.97 -25.97 2.84
CA SER A 4 88.85 -25.07 2.84
C SER A 4 87.71 -25.64 1.99
N SER A 5 86.50 -25.84 2.54
CA SER A 5 85.29 -26.18 1.81
C SER A 5 84.46 -24.91 1.60
N ASN A 6 84.40 -24.44 0.41
CA ASN A 6 83.61 -23.32 -0.02
C ASN A 6 82.20 -23.81 -0.39
N SER A 7 81.16 -23.54 0.43
CA SER A 7 79.77 -23.89 0.11
C SER A 7 79.07 -22.60 -0.40
N GLY A 8 79.04 -22.48 -1.72
CA GLY A 8 78.23 -21.45 -2.37
C GLY A 8 76.73 -21.71 -2.23
N LYS A 9 76.02 -20.98 -1.40
CA LYS A 9 74.59 -20.96 -1.34
C LYS A 9 74.04 -20.13 -2.50
N ILE A 10 73.50 -20.77 -3.54
CA ILE A 10 72.76 -20.10 -4.62
C ILE A 10 71.41 -19.64 -4.08
N SER A 11 71.26 -18.30 -3.81
CA SER A 11 70.00 -17.67 -3.42
C SER A 11 69.17 -17.38 -4.69
N LEU A 12 68.53 -18.37 -5.27
CA LEU A 12 67.62 -18.24 -6.41
C LEU A 12 66.13 -18.04 -6.00
N GLY A 13 65.79 -18.14 -4.71
CA GLY A 13 64.38 -18.15 -4.25
C GLY A 13 63.69 -16.80 -4.17
N GLY A 14 64.39 -15.70 -3.98
CA GLY A 14 63.74 -14.42 -3.67
C GLY A 14 63.15 -13.68 -4.89
N LYS A 15 63.79 -13.78 -6.06
CA LYS A 15 63.31 -13.12 -7.27
C LYS A 15 62.11 -13.86 -7.91
N ALA A 16 62.15 -15.20 -7.94
CA ALA A 16 61.06 -16.04 -8.45
C ALA A 16 59.79 -15.90 -7.61
N ASN A 17 59.90 -15.87 -6.31
CA ASN A 17 58.73 -15.69 -5.41
C ASN A 17 58.13 -14.29 -5.54
N ARG A 18 58.90 -13.25 -5.75
CA ARG A 18 58.41 -11.87 -6.00
C ARG A 18 57.70 -11.79 -7.37
N ALA A 19 58.23 -12.40 -8.42
CA ALA A 19 57.59 -12.41 -9.73
C ALA A 19 56.27 -13.16 -9.67
N LEU A 20 56.19 -14.33 -8.99
CA LEU A 20 54.96 -15.10 -8.81
C LEU A 20 53.91 -14.33 -8.01
N ALA A 21 54.30 -13.62 -6.93
CA ALA A 21 53.40 -12.79 -6.15
C ALA A 21 52.83 -11.60 -6.96
N THR A 22 53.66 -11.00 -7.83
CA THR A 22 53.20 -9.89 -8.72
C THR A 22 52.21 -10.40 -9.77
N VAL A 23 52.43 -11.57 -10.34
CA VAL A 23 51.52 -12.19 -11.32
C VAL A 23 50.19 -12.56 -10.66
N LEU A 24 50.20 -13.15 -9.47
CA LEU A 24 48.98 -13.46 -8.70
C LEU A 24 48.19 -12.20 -8.31
N ALA A 25 48.86 -11.14 -7.91
CA ALA A 25 48.20 -9.86 -7.61
C ALA A 25 47.56 -9.23 -8.87
N ALA A 26 48.26 -9.30 -10.02
CA ALA A 26 47.72 -8.83 -11.30
C ALA A 26 46.49 -9.65 -11.76
N ILE A 27 46.52 -10.97 -11.59
CA ILE A 27 45.38 -11.84 -11.88
C ILE A 27 44.20 -11.52 -10.96
N LEU A 28 44.43 -11.33 -9.67
CA LEU A 28 43.37 -10.95 -8.71
C LEU A 28 42.75 -9.60 -9.05
N LEU A 29 43.58 -8.61 -9.41
CA LEU A 29 43.12 -7.29 -9.85
C LEU A 29 42.34 -7.37 -11.17
N TYR A 30 42.77 -8.19 -12.11
CA TYR A 30 42.07 -8.41 -13.37
C TYR A 30 40.75 -9.15 -13.18
N VAL A 31 40.68 -10.18 -12.31
CA VAL A 31 39.41 -10.85 -11.92
C VAL A 31 38.49 -9.92 -11.21
N ALA A 32 39.00 -9.08 -10.28
CA ALA A 32 38.22 -8.05 -9.60
C ALA A 32 37.69 -7.00 -10.60
N TRP A 33 38.51 -6.57 -11.56
CA TRP A 33 38.08 -5.63 -12.61
C TRP A 33 37.02 -6.25 -13.53
N LEU A 34 37.16 -7.51 -13.94
CA LEU A 34 36.16 -8.24 -14.72
C LEU A 34 34.85 -8.42 -13.92
N SER A 35 34.92 -8.75 -12.63
CA SER A 35 33.76 -8.92 -11.80
C SER A 35 33.01 -7.59 -11.54
N LEU A 36 33.75 -6.49 -11.35
CA LEU A 36 33.20 -5.13 -11.28
C LEU A 36 32.54 -4.72 -12.60
N GLY A 37 33.16 -4.99 -13.74
CA GLY A 37 32.59 -4.74 -15.07
C GLY A 37 31.33 -5.55 -15.34
N TYR A 38 31.28 -6.80 -14.86
CA TYR A 38 30.10 -7.66 -14.99
C TYR A 38 28.93 -7.18 -14.11
N ILE A 39 29.22 -6.68 -12.91
CA ILE A 39 28.20 -6.10 -12.00
C ILE A 39 27.65 -4.77 -12.56
N GLN A 40 28.49 -3.94 -13.21
CA GLN A 40 28.06 -2.65 -13.77
C GLN A 40 27.26 -2.76 -15.09
N ASN A 41 27.22 -3.92 -15.74
CA ASN A 41 26.60 -4.10 -17.06
C ASN A 41 25.30 -4.92 -17.05
N LYS A 42 24.69 -5.21 -15.88
CA LYS A 42 23.38 -5.85 -15.88
C LYS A 42 22.31 -4.86 -16.35
N PRO A 43 21.41 -5.24 -17.27
CA PRO A 43 20.32 -4.37 -17.69
C PRO A 43 19.41 -4.08 -16.50
N ASN A 44 18.86 -2.86 -16.46
CA ASN A 44 17.92 -2.47 -15.43
C ASN A 44 16.67 -3.37 -15.43
N ILE A 45 16.17 -3.65 -14.24
CA ILE A 45 14.91 -4.36 -14.04
C ILE A 45 13.81 -3.29 -13.97
N LYS A 46 12.87 -3.33 -14.92
CA LYS A 46 11.75 -2.39 -14.94
C LYS A 46 10.61 -2.88 -14.06
N ILE A 47 10.02 -1.94 -13.31
CA ILE A 47 8.74 -2.12 -12.63
C ILE A 47 7.74 -1.09 -13.14
N GLY A 48 6.46 -1.46 -13.23
CA GLY A 48 5.38 -0.55 -13.63
C GLY A 48 4.71 0.07 -12.41
N VAL A 49 4.43 1.37 -12.48
CA VAL A 49 3.70 2.10 -11.45
C VAL A 49 2.45 2.69 -12.06
N LEU A 50 1.28 2.23 -11.59
CA LEU A 50 -0.06 2.54 -12.11
C LEU A 50 -0.83 3.35 -11.08
N HIS A 51 -0.85 4.67 -11.22
CA HIS A 51 -1.62 5.57 -10.35
C HIS A 51 -2.24 6.71 -11.14
N SER A 52 -3.38 7.21 -10.67
CA SER A 52 -4.01 8.40 -11.25
C SER A 52 -3.27 9.65 -10.78
N LEU A 53 -2.54 10.28 -11.71
CA LEU A 53 -1.82 11.53 -11.47
C LEU A 53 -2.63 12.74 -11.90
N SER A 54 -3.80 12.50 -12.49
CA SER A 54 -4.80 13.49 -12.91
C SER A 54 -6.22 12.98 -12.62
N GLY A 55 -7.19 13.92 -12.60
CA GLY A 55 -8.59 13.63 -12.23
C GLY A 55 -8.81 13.59 -10.72
N THR A 56 -10.02 13.19 -10.30
CA THR A 56 -10.50 13.27 -8.91
C THR A 56 -9.69 12.43 -7.92
N MET A 57 -8.98 11.38 -8.38
CA MET A 57 -8.16 10.52 -7.51
C MET A 57 -6.72 10.99 -7.36
N ALA A 58 -6.31 12.05 -8.08
CA ALA A 58 -4.92 12.51 -8.05
C ALA A 58 -4.45 12.95 -6.65
N VAL A 59 -5.35 13.49 -5.83
CA VAL A 59 -5.03 13.90 -4.44
C VAL A 59 -4.56 12.73 -3.59
N SER A 60 -5.16 11.56 -3.78
CA SER A 60 -4.84 10.34 -3.04
C SER A 60 -3.69 9.55 -3.67
N GLU A 61 -3.62 9.48 -5.02
CA GLU A 61 -2.72 8.55 -5.70
C GLU A 61 -1.34 9.12 -6.02
N THR A 62 -1.22 10.43 -6.25
CA THR A 62 0.09 11.05 -6.56
C THR A 62 1.14 10.80 -5.47
N PRO A 63 0.83 10.89 -4.15
CA PRO A 63 1.81 10.65 -3.09
C PRO A 63 2.36 9.21 -3.07
N LEU A 64 1.59 8.22 -3.54
CA LEU A 64 2.00 6.82 -3.55
C LEU A 64 3.17 6.56 -4.48
N VAL A 65 3.28 7.32 -5.59
CA VAL A 65 4.42 7.23 -6.51
C VAL A 65 5.72 7.60 -5.82
N ASP A 66 5.71 8.58 -4.90
CA ASP A 66 6.88 8.98 -4.13
C ASP A 66 7.27 7.89 -3.12
N ALA A 67 6.31 7.22 -2.50
CA ALA A 67 6.57 6.10 -1.59
C ALA A 67 7.20 4.89 -2.32
N VAL A 68 6.69 4.54 -3.51
CA VAL A 68 7.31 3.53 -4.39
C VAL A 68 8.73 3.95 -4.77
N ARG A 69 8.93 5.23 -5.14
CA ARG A 69 10.23 5.78 -5.51
C ARG A 69 11.24 5.67 -4.38
N LEU A 70 10.85 6.02 -3.14
CA LEU A 70 11.73 5.86 -1.98
C LEU A 70 12.21 4.43 -1.83
N ALA A 71 11.29 3.45 -1.89
CA ALA A 71 11.62 2.04 -1.74
C ALA A 71 12.57 1.55 -2.87
N VAL A 72 12.37 2.01 -4.09
CA VAL A 72 13.24 1.71 -5.25
C VAL A 72 14.62 2.33 -5.07
N GLU A 73 14.71 3.60 -4.66
CA GLU A 73 15.98 4.29 -4.42
C GLU A 73 16.79 3.58 -3.32
N GLU A 74 16.15 3.18 -2.20
CA GLU A 74 16.79 2.40 -1.14
C GLU A 74 17.29 1.02 -1.64
N ALA A 75 16.48 0.33 -2.44
CA ALA A 75 16.88 -0.94 -3.02
C ALA A 75 18.10 -0.76 -3.93
N ASN A 76 18.11 0.29 -4.75
CA ASN A 76 19.21 0.60 -5.67
C ASN A 76 20.48 1.01 -4.92
N GLN A 77 20.37 1.83 -3.87
CA GLN A 77 21.50 2.20 -3.00
C GLN A 77 22.12 0.97 -2.31
N SER A 78 21.32 -0.04 -2.00
CA SER A 78 21.79 -1.30 -1.42
C SER A 78 22.23 -2.35 -2.46
N GLY A 79 22.58 -1.93 -3.68
CA GLY A 79 23.10 -2.77 -4.75
C GLY A 79 22.06 -3.34 -5.71
N GLY A 80 20.84 -2.82 -5.69
CA GLY A 80 19.76 -3.24 -6.58
C GLY A 80 19.24 -4.64 -6.27
N VAL A 81 18.70 -5.32 -7.27
CA VAL A 81 18.19 -6.68 -7.18
C VAL A 81 19.09 -7.60 -7.99
N ASN A 82 19.73 -8.55 -7.33
CA ASN A 82 20.69 -9.47 -7.94
C ASN A 82 21.79 -8.74 -8.76
N GLY A 83 22.19 -7.52 -8.32
CA GLY A 83 23.19 -6.69 -8.97
C GLY A 83 22.67 -5.84 -10.16
N ALA A 84 21.36 -5.84 -10.43
CA ALA A 84 20.73 -4.96 -11.41
C ALA A 84 19.98 -3.81 -10.70
N GLN A 85 20.02 -2.61 -11.28
CA GLN A 85 19.24 -1.47 -10.78
C GLN A 85 17.77 -1.61 -11.16
N ILE A 86 16.87 -1.09 -10.33
CA ILE A 86 15.43 -1.03 -10.60
C ILE A 86 15.11 0.30 -11.28
N GLU A 87 14.37 0.25 -12.36
CA GLU A 87 13.83 1.40 -13.10
C GLU A 87 12.32 1.43 -12.99
N MET A 88 11.76 2.60 -12.65
CA MET A 88 10.31 2.81 -12.57
C MET A 88 9.77 3.31 -13.91
N VAL A 89 8.75 2.65 -14.43
CA VAL A 89 7.92 3.14 -15.55
C VAL A 89 6.60 3.59 -14.96
N VAL A 90 6.45 4.90 -14.78
CA VAL A 90 5.26 5.51 -14.15
C VAL A 90 4.23 5.85 -15.21
N THR A 91 2.97 5.52 -14.96
CA THR A 91 1.85 5.79 -15.89
C THR A 91 0.69 6.44 -15.15
N ASP A 92 0.14 7.52 -15.72
CA ASP A 92 -1.08 8.18 -15.24
C ASP A 92 -2.33 7.42 -15.71
N CYS A 93 -3.10 6.90 -14.75
CA CYS A 93 -4.38 6.21 -14.99
C CYS A 93 -5.56 7.18 -15.23
N ARG A 94 -5.41 8.50 -15.03
CA ARG A 94 -6.40 9.57 -15.29
C ARG A 94 -7.73 9.40 -14.56
N SER A 95 -7.74 8.71 -13.42
CA SER A 95 -8.96 8.32 -12.69
C SER A 95 -9.96 7.49 -13.54
N ASP A 96 -9.46 6.79 -14.56
CA ASP A 96 -10.21 5.95 -15.48
C ASP A 96 -9.73 4.49 -15.39
N ALA A 97 -10.61 3.59 -14.95
CA ALA A 97 -10.29 2.19 -14.70
C ALA A 97 -9.96 1.42 -15.99
N ASP A 98 -10.70 1.66 -17.07
CA ASP A 98 -10.50 0.96 -18.34
C ASP A 98 -9.20 1.43 -19.01
N PHE A 99 -8.92 2.73 -18.95
CA PHE A 99 -7.65 3.27 -19.42
C PHE A 99 -6.48 2.71 -18.61
N CYS A 100 -6.63 2.58 -17.28
CA CYS A 100 -5.60 1.97 -16.42
C CYS A 100 -5.31 0.52 -16.81
N ALA A 101 -6.34 -0.27 -17.14
CA ALA A 101 -6.17 -1.65 -17.63
C ALA A 101 -5.40 -1.70 -18.96
N GLN A 102 -5.67 -0.78 -19.90
CA GLN A 102 -4.90 -0.65 -21.13
C GLN A 102 -3.42 -0.32 -20.87
N GLN A 103 -3.15 0.56 -19.90
CA GLN A 103 -1.79 0.89 -19.51
C GLN A 103 -1.08 -0.32 -18.82
N ALA A 104 -1.78 -1.10 -18.02
CA ALA A 104 -1.25 -2.34 -17.44
C ALA A 104 -0.84 -3.34 -18.55
N GLU A 105 -1.69 -3.56 -19.55
CA GLU A 105 -1.36 -4.41 -20.71
C GLU A 105 -0.12 -3.91 -21.44
N LYS A 106 0.00 -2.58 -21.65
CA LYS A 106 1.17 -1.97 -22.29
C LYS A 106 2.45 -2.16 -21.47
N LEU A 107 2.41 -1.88 -20.16
CA LEU A 107 3.56 -2.04 -19.27
C LEU A 107 4.09 -3.48 -19.30
N ILE A 108 3.19 -4.47 -19.29
CA ILE A 108 3.57 -5.89 -19.33
C ILE A 108 4.12 -6.27 -20.70
N THR A 109 3.40 -5.94 -21.78
CA THR A 109 3.67 -6.47 -23.12
C THR A 109 4.72 -5.69 -23.92
N GLN A 110 4.77 -4.36 -23.73
CA GLN A 110 5.68 -3.48 -24.49
C GLN A 110 6.89 -3.06 -23.65
N ASP A 111 6.64 -2.52 -22.44
CA ASP A 111 7.71 -2.02 -21.57
C ASP A 111 8.44 -3.14 -20.81
N LYS A 112 7.86 -4.37 -20.78
CA LYS A 112 8.44 -5.60 -20.19
C LYS A 112 8.78 -5.42 -18.71
N VAL A 113 7.90 -4.78 -17.96
CA VAL A 113 8.05 -4.65 -16.50
C VAL A 113 7.94 -6.02 -15.82
N GLN A 114 8.57 -6.17 -14.65
CA GLN A 114 8.62 -7.45 -13.92
C GLN A 114 7.56 -7.56 -12.81
N ALA A 115 7.01 -6.44 -12.38
CA ALA A 115 5.89 -6.34 -11.45
C ALA A 115 5.17 -5.00 -11.66
N LEU A 116 3.89 -4.95 -11.28
CA LEU A 116 3.06 -3.75 -11.25
C LEU A 116 2.81 -3.35 -9.80
N PHE A 117 2.84 -2.04 -9.52
CA PHE A 117 2.52 -1.45 -8.23
C PHE A 117 1.49 -0.35 -8.47
N GLY A 118 0.32 -0.44 -7.83
CA GLY A 118 -0.65 0.62 -8.05
C GLY A 118 -2.12 0.22 -7.95
N CYS A 119 -2.94 1.01 -8.59
CA CYS A 119 -4.36 1.19 -8.39
C CYS A 119 -4.70 1.72 -6.99
N TRP A 120 -5.71 2.56 -6.92
CA TRP A 120 -6.38 2.94 -5.68
C TRP A 120 -7.77 2.33 -5.63
N THR A 121 -8.62 2.71 -6.58
CA THR A 121 -10.02 2.29 -6.58
C THR A 121 -10.19 0.80 -6.86
N SER A 122 -11.20 0.18 -6.26
CA SER A 122 -11.58 -1.19 -6.62
C SER A 122 -12.02 -1.32 -8.08
N ALA A 123 -12.50 -0.24 -8.70
CA ALA A 123 -12.77 -0.21 -10.13
C ALA A 123 -11.48 -0.41 -10.94
N CYS A 124 -10.40 0.33 -10.62
CA CYS A 124 -9.08 0.13 -11.24
C CYS A 124 -8.58 -1.30 -11.04
N ARG A 125 -8.56 -1.79 -9.79
CA ARG A 125 -8.10 -3.15 -9.51
C ARG A 125 -8.87 -4.20 -10.30
N LYS A 126 -10.21 -4.11 -10.32
CA LYS A 126 -11.07 -5.07 -11.05
C LYS A 126 -10.85 -5.02 -12.56
N ALA A 127 -10.54 -3.85 -13.14
CA ALA A 127 -10.21 -3.72 -14.54
C ALA A 127 -8.80 -4.27 -14.86
N VAL A 128 -7.81 -4.07 -13.98
CA VAL A 128 -6.44 -4.55 -14.15
C VAL A 128 -6.28 -6.04 -13.82
N LYS A 129 -7.11 -6.60 -12.92
CA LYS A 129 -7.05 -8.00 -12.50
C LYS A 129 -7.03 -9.00 -13.67
N PRO A 130 -7.98 -8.97 -14.64
CA PRO A 130 -7.95 -9.90 -15.77
C PRO A 130 -6.70 -9.74 -16.64
N VAL A 131 -6.09 -8.55 -16.69
CA VAL A 131 -4.83 -8.32 -17.41
C VAL A 131 -3.68 -9.06 -16.73
N VAL A 132 -3.49 -8.90 -15.43
CA VAL A 132 -2.40 -9.58 -14.71
C VAL A 132 -2.60 -11.09 -14.66
N GLU A 133 -3.84 -11.58 -14.54
CA GLU A 133 -4.16 -13.00 -14.56
C GLU A 133 -3.89 -13.63 -15.95
N LYS A 134 -4.28 -12.95 -17.04
CA LYS A 134 -3.99 -13.38 -18.42
C LYS A 134 -2.50 -13.55 -18.68
N HIS A 135 -1.68 -12.68 -18.14
CA HIS A 135 -0.24 -12.69 -18.33
C HIS A 135 0.53 -13.40 -17.20
N HIS A 136 -0.17 -13.96 -16.20
CA HIS A 136 0.44 -14.53 -14.99
C HIS A 136 1.42 -13.57 -14.32
N HIS A 137 1.10 -12.27 -14.34
CA HIS A 137 1.95 -11.19 -13.86
C HIS A 137 1.58 -10.78 -12.44
N LEU A 138 2.48 -10.07 -11.72
CA LEU A 138 2.21 -9.62 -10.35
C LEU A 138 1.73 -8.18 -10.31
N LEU A 139 0.63 -7.94 -9.56
CA LEU A 139 0.20 -6.63 -9.10
C LEU A 139 0.32 -6.54 -7.57
N PHE A 140 0.98 -5.51 -7.07
CA PHE A 140 0.95 -5.13 -5.65
C PHE A 140 -0.08 -4.01 -5.48
N TYR A 141 -1.18 -4.33 -4.81
CA TYR A 141 -2.32 -3.43 -4.61
C TYR A 141 -2.30 -2.85 -3.18
N PRO A 142 -2.06 -1.52 -3.01
CA PRO A 142 -1.72 -0.93 -1.71
C PRO A 142 -2.90 -0.40 -0.89
N VAL A 143 -4.13 -0.51 -1.37
CA VAL A 143 -5.27 0.17 -0.76
C VAL A 143 -6.25 -0.84 -0.14
N GLN A 144 -6.95 -0.42 0.91
CA GLN A 144 -8.07 -1.18 1.46
C GLN A 144 -9.14 -1.45 0.39
N TYR A 145 -9.89 -2.52 0.57
CA TYR A 145 -10.95 -2.86 -0.38
C TYR A 145 -12.09 -3.64 0.29
N GLU A 146 -13.18 -3.82 -0.46
CA GLU A 146 -14.42 -4.46 0.00
C GLU A 146 -14.30 -5.97 0.26
N GLY A 147 -13.17 -6.58 -0.07
CA GLY A 147 -13.06 -8.06 -0.02
C GLY A 147 -13.81 -8.75 -1.14
N LEU A 148 -14.29 -9.97 -0.87
CA LEU A 148 -15.08 -10.82 -1.78
C LEU A 148 -14.35 -11.20 -3.06
N GLU A 149 -13.06 -11.06 -3.03
CA GLU A 149 -12.14 -11.30 -4.13
C GLU A 149 -10.79 -11.77 -3.59
N GLN A 150 -10.17 -12.66 -4.31
CA GLN A 150 -8.73 -12.92 -4.23
C GLN A 150 -8.21 -13.31 -5.61
N SER A 151 -6.92 -13.13 -5.82
CA SER A 151 -6.24 -13.50 -7.06
C SER A 151 -4.88 -14.12 -6.74
N PRO A 152 -4.46 -15.15 -7.48
CA PRO A 152 -3.10 -15.70 -7.33
C PRO A 152 -2.02 -14.72 -7.83
N ASP A 153 -2.41 -13.68 -8.56
CA ASP A 153 -1.56 -12.71 -9.25
C ASP A 153 -1.59 -11.32 -8.62
N ILE A 154 -2.35 -11.13 -7.55
CA ILE A 154 -2.40 -9.86 -6.80
C ILE A 154 -1.91 -10.09 -5.37
N ILE A 155 -0.96 -9.28 -4.94
CA ILE A 155 -0.53 -9.17 -3.55
C ILE A 155 -1.25 -7.95 -2.97
N TYR A 156 -2.19 -8.20 -2.05
CA TYR A 156 -2.99 -7.16 -1.41
C TYR A 156 -2.23 -6.63 -0.20
N THR A 157 -1.56 -5.49 -0.35
CA THR A 157 -0.82 -4.86 0.74
C THR A 157 -1.67 -3.89 1.56
N GLY A 158 -2.84 -3.50 1.07
CA GLY A 158 -3.89 -2.80 1.81
C GLY A 158 -4.78 -3.73 2.64
N ALA A 159 -5.70 -3.14 3.41
CA ALA A 159 -6.56 -3.84 4.35
C ALA A 159 -7.65 -4.69 3.68
N ALA A 160 -7.87 -5.90 4.17
CA ALA A 160 -9.09 -6.67 3.95
C ALA A 160 -10.24 -6.16 4.86
N PRO A 161 -11.51 -6.51 4.60
CA PRO A 161 -12.66 -6.00 5.39
C PRO A 161 -12.54 -6.20 6.90
N ASN A 162 -11.99 -7.32 7.34
CA ASN A 162 -11.77 -7.59 8.76
C ASN A 162 -10.58 -6.85 9.36
N GLN A 163 -9.86 -6.10 8.55
CA GLN A 163 -8.71 -5.28 8.95
C GLN A 163 -9.00 -3.77 8.83
N GLN A 164 -10.23 -3.37 8.47
CA GLN A 164 -10.68 -1.97 8.45
C GLN A 164 -12.18 -1.84 8.76
N LEU A 165 -13.06 -2.24 7.83
CA LEU A 165 -14.51 -2.01 7.91
C LEU A 165 -15.14 -2.60 9.17
N ILE A 166 -14.88 -3.88 9.45
CA ILE A 166 -15.51 -4.61 10.55
C ILE A 166 -15.09 -4.04 11.90
N PRO A 167 -13.79 -3.85 12.21
CA PRO A 167 -13.36 -3.23 13.46
C PRO A 167 -13.89 -1.81 13.64
N MET A 168 -13.87 -1.00 12.57
CA MET A 168 -14.35 0.40 12.61
C MET A 168 -15.83 0.47 12.99
N VAL A 169 -16.69 -0.28 12.32
CA VAL A 169 -18.13 -0.31 12.60
C VAL A 169 -18.41 -0.85 14.00
N THR A 170 -17.72 -1.93 14.39
CA THR A 170 -17.86 -2.51 15.73
C THR A 170 -17.50 -1.50 16.82
N TRP A 171 -16.39 -0.78 16.64
CA TRP A 171 -15.94 0.23 17.58
C TRP A 171 -16.91 1.43 17.61
N ALA A 172 -17.38 1.92 16.46
CA ALA A 172 -18.36 3.01 16.37
C ALA A 172 -19.67 2.66 17.10
N LEU A 173 -20.19 1.44 16.92
CA LEU A 173 -21.40 0.96 17.63
C LEU A 173 -21.23 0.86 19.15
N GLN A 174 -20.01 0.62 19.63
CA GLN A 174 -19.68 0.53 21.05
C GLN A 174 -19.49 1.90 21.69
N GLN A 175 -18.91 2.86 20.97
CA GLN A 175 -18.50 4.15 21.51
C GLN A 175 -19.52 5.28 21.27
N CYS A 176 -20.24 5.24 20.12
CA CYS A 176 -21.04 6.38 19.68
C CYS A 176 -22.56 6.11 19.73
N GLY A 177 -22.98 4.85 19.78
CA GLY A 177 -24.40 4.47 19.80
C GLY A 177 -24.80 3.59 18.61
N LYS A 178 -26.11 3.49 18.33
CA LYS A 178 -26.63 2.43 17.44
C LYS A 178 -27.18 2.95 16.09
N ARG A 179 -27.31 4.26 15.90
CA ARG A 179 -27.93 4.84 14.71
C ARG A 179 -26.85 5.29 13.72
N ALA A 180 -26.68 4.58 12.63
CA ALA A 180 -25.68 4.82 11.60
C ALA A 180 -26.29 5.45 10.36
N TYR A 181 -25.64 6.47 9.80
CA TYR A 181 -25.90 7.03 8.49
C TYR A 181 -24.75 6.63 7.56
N LEU A 182 -25.04 6.16 6.34
CA LEU A 182 -24.04 5.75 5.35
C LEU A 182 -24.03 6.71 4.17
N ILE A 183 -22.83 7.15 3.79
CA ILE A 183 -22.60 7.89 2.54
C ILE A 183 -21.37 7.31 1.83
N GLY A 184 -21.45 7.12 0.52
CA GLY A 184 -20.36 6.59 -0.29
C GLY A 184 -20.32 7.15 -1.71
N SER A 185 -19.20 7.00 -2.38
CA SER A 185 -19.10 7.25 -3.81
C SER A 185 -19.85 6.16 -4.61
N ASP A 186 -20.41 6.53 -5.75
CA ASP A 186 -21.21 5.60 -6.55
C ASP A 186 -20.34 4.74 -7.47
N TYR A 187 -19.64 3.78 -6.87
CA TYR A 187 -18.93 2.72 -7.60
C TYR A 187 -18.78 1.45 -6.74
N VAL A 188 -18.09 0.42 -7.24
CA VAL A 188 -18.09 -0.93 -6.68
C VAL A 188 -17.65 -1.00 -5.20
N PHE A 189 -16.58 -0.27 -4.79
CA PHE A 189 -16.09 -0.34 -3.42
C PHE A 189 -17.14 0.15 -2.40
N PRO A 190 -17.65 1.40 -2.47
CA PRO A 190 -18.62 1.87 -1.46
C PRO A 190 -19.91 1.06 -1.46
N ARG A 191 -20.42 0.67 -2.63
CA ARG A 191 -21.65 -0.11 -2.71
C ARG A 191 -21.50 -1.47 -2.03
N THR A 192 -20.40 -2.18 -2.27
CA THR A 192 -20.15 -3.49 -1.66
C THR A 192 -19.75 -3.35 -0.18
N ALA A 193 -18.91 -2.37 0.16
CA ALA A 193 -18.53 -2.09 1.55
C ALA A 193 -19.76 -1.75 2.40
N ASN A 194 -20.67 -0.92 1.89
CA ASN A 194 -21.89 -0.55 2.60
C ASN A 194 -22.84 -1.74 2.80
N GLN A 195 -22.87 -2.71 1.89
CA GLN A 195 -23.62 -3.96 2.12
C GLN A 195 -23.01 -4.77 3.28
N ILE A 196 -21.68 -4.89 3.34
CA ILE A 196 -21.00 -5.53 4.47
C ILE A 196 -21.33 -4.79 5.76
N ILE A 197 -21.28 -3.47 5.74
CA ILE A 197 -21.59 -2.60 6.89
C ILE A 197 -23.04 -2.80 7.33
N LYS A 198 -24.01 -2.79 6.42
CA LYS A 198 -25.43 -3.00 6.73
C LYS A 198 -25.66 -4.33 7.42
N LYS A 199 -25.06 -5.40 6.88
CA LYS A 199 -25.17 -6.71 7.50
C LYS A 199 -24.52 -6.77 8.88
N LEU A 200 -23.40 -6.10 9.06
CA LEU A 200 -22.74 -6.01 10.36
C LEU A 200 -23.58 -5.20 11.37
N LEU A 201 -24.18 -4.09 10.94
CA LEU A 201 -25.12 -3.31 11.77
C LEU A 201 -26.27 -4.21 12.25
N GLU A 202 -26.91 -4.95 11.32
CA GLU A 202 -28.00 -5.88 11.64
C GLU A 202 -27.56 -6.92 12.70
N VAL A 203 -26.43 -7.60 12.49
CA VAL A 203 -25.91 -8.65 13.40
C VAL A 203 -25.54 -8.08 14.77
N GLN A 204 -25.06 -6.82 14.86
CA GLN A 204 -24.63 -6.17 16.11
C GLN A 204 -25.70 -5.27 16.75
N GLY A 205 -26.93 -5.33 16.25
CA GLY A 205 -28.06 -4.54 16.79
C GLY A 205 -27.93 -3.04 16.54
N GLY A 206 -27.27 -2.65 15.45
CA GLY A 206 -27.27 -1.29 14.93
C GLY A 206 -28.51 -1.01 14.06
N GLN A 207 -28.80 0.27 13.87
CA GLN A 207 -29.90 0.76 13.03
C GLN A 207 -29.34 1.61 11.90
N LEU A 208 -29.67 1.27 10.66
CA LEU A 208 -29.43 2.13 9.51
C LEU A 208 -30.47 3.25 9.48
N VAL A 209 -30.03 4.51 9.49
CA VAL A 209 -30.89 5.68 9.40
C VAL A 209 -31.16 6.03 7.94
N ALA A 210 -30.10 6.13 7.13
CA ALA A 210 -30.17 6.36 5.71
C ALA A 210 -28.89 5.88 5.03
N GLU A 211 -28.97 5.67 3.70
CA GLU A 211 -27.85 5.28 2.85
C GLU A 211 -27.93 6.05 1.53
N HIS A 212 -26.85 6.76 1.20
CA HIS A 212 -26.77 7.54 -0.02
C HIS A 212 -25.44 7.32 -0.76
N TYR A 213 -25.49 7.60 -2.07
CA TYR A 213 -24.32 7.52 -2.94
C TYR A 213 -24.24 8.78 -3.78
N ALA A 214 -23.04 9.34 -3.87
CA ALA A 214 -22.72 10.48 -4.73
C ALA A 214 -21.78 10.04 -5.85
N PRO A 215 -21.89 10.59 -7.06
CA PRO A 215 -20.89 10.37 -8.10
C PRO A 215 -19.47 10.64 -7.60
N LEU A 216 -18.49 9.89 -8.10
CA LEU A 216 -17.08 10.16 -7.79
C LEU A 216 -16.71 11.57 -8.29
N GLY A 217 -16.16 12.42 -7.43
CA GLY A 217 -15.88 13.82 -7.76
C GLY A 217 -17.06 14.78 -7.53
N GLU A 218 -18.19 14.33 -6.93
CA GLU A 218 -19.31 15.20 -6.60
C GLU A 218 -18.91 16.32 -5.63
N GLN A 219 -19.32 17.53 -5.95
CA GLN A 219 -19.01 18.73 -5.17
C GLN A 219 -20.21 19.25 -4.36
N ASN A 220 -21.42 18.94 -4.78
CA ASN A 220 -22.64 19.40 -4.08
C ASN A 220 -23.08 18.40 -3.03
N MET A 221 -22.59 18.56 -1.82
CA MET A 221 -22.89 17.69 -0.66
C MET A 221 -23.88 18.31 0.32
N ASP A 222 -24.46 19.48 0.02
CA ASP A 222 -25.30 20.25 0.94
C ASP A 222 -26.59 19.50 1.35
N GLU A 223 -27.18 18.70 0.46
CA GLU A 223 -28.40 17.94 0.75
C GLU A 223 -28.13 16.85 1.79
N PHE A 224 -27.08 16.05 1.57
CA PHE A 224 -26.67 14.99 2.50
C PHE A 224 -26.33 15.55 3.88
N ALA A 225 -25.60 16.67 3.94
CA ALA A 225 -25.24 17.32 5.19
C ALA A 225 -26.47 17.83 5.98
N ARG A 226 -27.45 18.40 5.28
CA ARG A 226 -28.73 18.85 5.89
C ARG A 226 -29.55 17.66 6.41
N GLU A 227 -29.59 16.57 5.67
CA GLU A 227 -30.26 15.34 6.08
C GLU A 227 -29.60 14.75 7.33
N ILE A 228 -28.26 14.64 7.37
CA ILE A 228 -27.51 14.19 8.54
C ILE A 228 -27.84 15.05 9.76
N ALA A 229 -27.84 16.39 9.61
CA ALA A 229 -28.19 17.31 10.68
C ALA A 229 -29.63 17.11 11.18
N ALA A 230 -30.59 16.86 10.28
CA ALA A 230 -32.01 16.66 10.61
C ALA A 230 -32.28 15.28 11.24
N GLN A 231 -31.65 14.23 10.76
CA GLN A 231 -31.83 12.85 11.21
C GLN A 231 -31.13 12.56 12.55
N HIS A 232 -30.10 13.33 12.91
CA HIS A 232 -29.31 13.16 14.12
C HIS A 232 -28.86 11.67 14.34
N PRO A 233 -28.12 11.07 13.40
CA PRO A 233 -27.57 9.73 13.63
C PRO A 233 -26.54 9.76 14.77
N SER A 234 -26.28 8.61 15.38
CA SER A 234 -25.21 8.48 16.39
C SER A 234 -23.82 8.68 15.78
N PHE A 235 -23.66 8.33 14.51
CA PHE A 235 -22.44 8.51 13.73
C PHE A 235 -22.72 8.36 12.23
N VAL A 236 -21.77 8.85 11.42
CA VAL A 236 -21.76 8.67 9.96
C VAL A 236 -20.64 7.73 9.57
N LEU A 237 -20.91 6.78 8.68
CA LEU A 237 -19.92 5.93 8.02
C LEU A 237 -19.69 6.48 6.60
N ASN A 238 -18.49 6.94 6.35
CA ASN A 238 -18.09 7.62 5.13
C ASN A 238 -17.21 6.71 4.28
N THR A 239 -17.72 6.27 3.13
CA THR A 239 -17.03 5.51 2.09
C THR A 239 -16.84 6.33 0.80
N LEU A 240 -16.88 7.67 0.89
CA LEU A 240 -16.51 8.56 -0.20
C LEU A 240 -15.01 8.46 -0.51
N ASN A 241 -14.65 8.71 -1.76
CA ASN A 241 -13.27 8.72 -2.23
C ASN A 241 -12.92 10.00 -3.00
N GLY A 242 -11.63 10.29 -3.06
CA GLY A 242 -11.09 11.44 -3.78
C GLY A 242 -11.53 12.78 -3.18
N ASP A 243 -11.56 13.79 -4.04
CA ASP A 243 -11.85 15.19 -3.65
C ASP A 243 -13.28 15.44 -3.17
N SER A 244 -14.25 14.54 -3.42
CA SER A 244 -15.60 14.60 -2.86
C SER A 244 -15.60 14.72 -1.32
N ASN A 245 -14.59 14.17 -0.64
CA ASN A 245 -14.46 14.23 0.81
C ASN A 245 -14.38 15.68 1.33
N GLN A 246 -13.57 16.54 0.69
CA GLN A 246 -13.44 17.94 1.14
C GLN A 246 -14.78 18.69 1.04
N TYR A 247 -15.56 18.44 -0.01
CA TYR A 247 -16.87 19.08 -0.18
C TYR A 247 -17.88 18.56 0.83
N PHE A 248 -17.84 17.27 1.15
CA PHE A 248 -18.69 16.66 2.17
C PHE A 248 -18.41 17.26 3.56
N PHE A 249 -17.16 17.34 3.99
CA PHE A 249 -16.84 17.92 5.31
C PHE A 249 -17.11 19.43 5.40
N ARG A 250 -16.92 20.17 4.29
CA ARG A 250 -17.36 21.59 4.22
C ARG A 250 -18.87 21.73 4.35
N ALA A 251 -19.64 20.85 3.70
CA ALA A 251 -21.10 20.85 3.80
C ALA A 251 -21.58 20.49 5.22
N LEU A 252 -20.96 19.50 5.88
CA LEU A 252 -21.26 19.16 7.29
C LEU A 252 -21.03 20.36 8.21
N ARG A 253 -19.88 21.02 8.09
CA ARG A 253 -19.58 22.23 8.88
C ARG A 253 -20.58 23.35 8.63
N LYS A 254 -20.97 23.58 7.38
CA LYS A 254 -22.00 24.56 6.99
C LYS A 254 -23.37 24.22 7.57
N ALA A 255 -23.70 22.93 7.66
CA ALA A 255 -24.94 22.44 8.27
C ALA A 255 -24.90 22.41 9.82
N GLY A 256 -23.80 22.81 10.45
CA GLY A 256 -23.62 22.82 11.90
C GLY A 256 -23.37 21.45 12.53
N VAL A 257 -23.04 20.44 11.73
CA VAL A 257 -22.68 19.10 12.23
C VAL A 257 -21.25 19.14 12.77
N ARG A 258 -21.10 18.81 14.06
CA ARG A 258 -19.82 18.80 14.78
C ARG A 258 -19.42 17.38 15.14
N ALA A 259 -18.10 17.12 15.22
CA ALA A 259 -17.58 15.80 15.55
C ALA A 259 -17.99 15.30 16.95
N GLU A 260 -18.20 16.22 17.90
CA GLU A 260 -18.65 15.90 19.26
C GLU A 260 -20.08 15.39 19.29
N ASP A 261 -20.94 15.84 18.36
CA ASP A 261 -22.35 15.52 18.31
C ASP A 261 -22.60 14.31 17.36
N ILE A 262 -22.01 14.35 16.16
CA ILE A 262 -22.17 13.34 15.12
C ILE A 262 -20.80 13.03 14.50
N PRO A 263 -20.01 12.14 15.09
CA PRO A 263 -18.72 11.77 14.53
C PRO A 263 -18.85 11.05 13.19
N VAL A 264 -17.92 11.35 12.27
CA VAL A 264 -17.78 10.68 10.99
C VAL A 264 -16.62 9.70 11.07
N PHE A 265 -16.81 8.48 10.56
CA PHE A 265 -15.79 7.43 10.43
C PHE A 265 -15.51 7.23 8.95
N SER A 266 -14.30 7.53 8.52
CA SER A 266 -13.88 7.48 7.12
C SER A 266 -13.00 6.28 6.84
N THR A 267 -13.20 5.69 5.66
CA THR A 267 -12.42 4.54 5.16
C THR A 267 -11.33 4.94 4.17
N SER A 268 -11.37 6.18 3.65
CA SER A 268 -10.51 6.64 2.56
C SER A 268 -9.96 8.05 2.79
N ILE A 269 -9.86 8.48 4.06
CA ILE A 269 -9.18 9.71 4.44
C ILE A 269 -8.05 9.33 5.38
N ALA A 270 -6.83 9.69 4.98
CA ALA A 270 -5.61 9.52 5.74
C ALA A 270 -4.87 10.87 5.83
N GLU A 271 -3.62 10.90 6.23
CA GLU A 271 -2.87 12.13 6.45
C GLU A 271 -2.71 12.98 5.17
N ALA A 272 -2.60 12.36 3.99
CA ALA A 272 -2.46 13.09 2.73
C ALA A 272 -3.75 13.83 2.35
N GLU A 273 -4.90 13.16 2.44
CA GLU A 273 -6.20 13.80 2.21
C GLU A 273 -6.48 14.88 3.26
N LEU A 274 -6.16 14.59 4.53
CA LEU A 274 -6.33 15.54 5.62
C LEU A 274 -5.51 16.81 5.40
N ALA A 275 -4.27 16.68 4.97
CA ALA A 275 -3.41 17.81 4.64
C ALA A 275 -3.94 18.62 3.44
N ALA A 276 -4.48 17.92 2.42
CA ALA A 276 -5.00 18.57 1.20
C ALA A 276 -6.31 19.32 1.43
N MET A 277 -7.21 18.79 2.28
CA MET A 277 -8.53 19.40 2.51
C MET A 277 -8.54 20.48 3.61
N GLY A 278 -7.53 20.52 4.46
CA GLY A 278 -7.41 21.34 5.67
C GLY A 278 -7.80 20.55 6.91
N PRO A 279 -6.86 20.40 7.88
CA PRO A 279 -7.08 19.58 9.09
C PRO A 279 -8.31 19.99 9.91
N GLU A 280 -8.66 21.28 9.92
CA GLU A 280 -9.77 21.83 10.67
C GLU A 280 -11.14 21.28 10.24
N LEU A 281 -11.25 20.76 9.00
CA LEU A 281 -12.51 20.18 8.50
C LEU A 281 -12.82 18.84 9.14
N MET A 282 -11.79 18.05 9.47
CA MET A 282 -11.96 16.71 10.00
C MET A 282 -11.56 16.57 11.48
N THR A 283 -11.10 17.64 12.12
CA THR A 283 -10.70 17.59 13.54
C THR A 283 -11.79 16.99 14.41
N GLY A 284 -11.45 15.96 15.19
CA GLY A 284 -12.37 15.24 16.08
C GLY A 284 -13.11 14.07 15.44
N HIS A 285 -13.17 13.96 14.12
CA HIS A 285 -13.69 12.80 13.38
C HIS A 285 -12.66 11.66 13.32
N TYR A 286 -13.04 10.52 12.77
CA TYR A 286 -12.25 9.29 12.84
C TYR A 286 -11.95 8.72 11.46
N ALA A 287 -10.84 7.99 11.38
CA ALA A 287 -10.51 7.11 10.26
C ALA A 287 -10.03 5.75 10.77
N ALA A 288 -10.17 4.71 9.96
CA ALA A 288 -9.66 3.38 10.27
C ALA A 288 -8.65 2.96 9.20
N TRP A 289 -7.44 2.60 9.67
CA TRP A 289 -6.33 2.19 8.83
C TRP A 289 -5.45 1.14 9.55
N ASN A 290 -4.43 0.66 8.88
CA ASN A 290 -3.41 -0.19 9.51
C ASN A 290 -2.19 0.63 9.94
N TYR A 291 -1.90 1.71 9.24
CA TYR A 291 -0.84 2.66 9.56
C TYR A 291 -1.42 4.07 9.75
N PHE A 292 -0.82 4.81 10.66
CA PHE A 292 -0.88 6.27 10.79
C PHE A 292 0.54 6.77 10.99
N GLN A 293 0.87 7.94 10.47
CA GLN A 293 2.21 8.54 10.65
C GLN A 293 2.58 8.66 12.14
N SER A 294 1.60 8.73 13.01
CA SER A 294 1.77 8.81 14.48
C SER A 294 2.16 7.50 15.17
N VAL A 295 2.31 6.38 14.45
CA VAL A 295 2.79 5.10 15.01
C VAL A 295 4.16 5.27 15.66
N GLN A 296 4.28 4.80 16.91
CA GLN A 296 5.50 4.92 17.71
C GLN A 296 6.37 3.68 17.55
N SER A 297 7.24 3.69 16.54
CA SER A 297 8.29 2.68 16.33
C SER A 297 9.56 3.32 15.77
N ASP A 298 10.70 2.65 15.93
CA ASP A 298 11.98 3.14 15.37
C ASP A 298 11.96 3.08 13.84
N GLU A 299 11.37 2.03 13.28
CA GLU A 299 11.19 1.84 11.84
C GLU A 299 10.37 2.96 11.24
N ASN A 300 9.28 3.36 11.92
CA ASN A 300 8.43 4.46 11.45
C ASN A 300 9.17 5.80 11.53
N ARG A 301 9.86 6.09 12.63
CA ARG A 301 10.64 7.32 12.73
C ARG A 301 11.69 7.43 11.63
N ALA A 302 12.42 6.35 11.38
CA ALA A 302 13.40 6.30 10.31
C ALA A 302 12.77 6.41 8.91
N PHE A 303 11.59 5.83 8.69
CA PHE A 303 10.84 5.93 7.43
C PHE A 303 10.40 7.38 7.16
N ILE A 304 9.80 8.04 8.16
CA ILE A 304 9.38 9.44 8.08
C ILE A 304 10.57 10.35 7.77
N GLU A 305 11.70 10.15 8.47
CA GLU A 305 12.92 10.95 8.29
C GLU A 305 13.46 10.82 6.86
N ARG A 306 13.59 9.58 6.34
CA ARG A 306 14.06 9.34 4.97
C ARG A 306 13.12 9.93 3.92
N PHE A 307 11.80 9.76 4.11
CA PHE A 307 10.81 10.30 3.19
C PHE A 307 10.87 11.84 3.15
N ARG A 308 10.88 12.49 4.31
CA ARG A 308 10.94 13.95 4.41
C ARG A 308 12.26 14.52 3.90
N HIS A 309 13.37 13.85 4.17
CA HIS A 309 14.67 14.23 3.62
C HIS A 309 14.66 14.22 2.08
N ARG A 310 13.97 13.25 1.48
CA ARG A 310 13.94 13.07 0.03
C ARG A 310 12.92 13.99 -0.67
N PHE A 311 11.73 14.18 -0.08
CA PHE A 311 10.58 14.81 -0.75
C PHE A 311 10.13 16.13 -0.12
N GLY A 312 10.67 16.53 1.01
CA GLY A 312 10.38 17.78 1.70
C GLY A 312 9.85 17.58 3.13
N GLN A 313 10.21 18.50 4.02
CA GLN A 313 9.93 18.42 5.46
C GLN A 313 8.43 18.48 5.80
N GLU A 314 7.64 19.18 4.97
CA GLU A 314 6.20 19.35 5.14
C GLU A 314 5.38 18.17 4.62
N ARG A 315 6.03 17.19 4.00
CA ARG A 315 5.34 16.02 3.45
C ARG A 315 4.89 15.08 4.57
N VAL A 316 3.70 14.54 4.40
CA VAL A 316 3.10 13.53 5.29
C VAL A 316 3.15 12.16 4.67
N LEU A 317 3.04 11.14 5.50
CA LEU A 317 2.91 9.73 5.15
C LEU A 317 1.60 9.19 5.67
N ASP A 318 1.03 8.25 4.94
CA ASP A 318 -0.22 7.59 5.27
C ASP A 318 -0.20 6.08 4.97
N ASP A 319 -1.30 5.40 5.30
CA ASP A 319 -1.42 3.94 5.12
C ASP A 319 -1.21 3.48 3.66
N PRO A 320 -1.87 4.06 2.62
CA PRO A 320 -1.63 3.64 1.24
C PRO A 320 -0.20 3.90 0.74
N MET A 321 0.43 4.97 1.22
CA MET A 321 1.84 5.25 0.91
C MET A 321 2.76 4.22 1.56
N GLU A 322 2.53 3.90 2.84
CA GLU A 322 3.28 2.86 3.55
C GLU A 322 3.08 1.49 2.91
N ALA A 323 1.83 1.13 2.57
CA ALA A 323 1.50 -0.12 1.90
C ALA A 323 2.15 -0.23 0.50
N SER A 324 2.30 0.89 -0.22
CA SER A 324 3.04 0.96 -1.49
C SER A 324 4.53 0.73 -1.28
N TYR A 325 5.12 1.38 -0.28
CA TYR A 325 6.52 1.22 0.09
C TYR A 325 6.85 -0.23 0.47
N ILE A 326 6.05 -0.85 1.36
CA ILE A 326 6.28 -2.23 1.78
C ILE A 326 6.03 -3.22 0.66
N GLY A 327 5.10 -2.94 -0.27
CA GLY A 327 4.89 -3.76 -1.46
C GLY A 327 6.16 -3.91 -2.30
N VAL A 328 6.89 -2.81 -2.54
CA VAL A 328 8.19 -2.83 -3.23
C VAL A 328 9.24 -3.59 -2.40
N LYS A 329 9.31 -3.35 -1.09
CA LYS A 329 10.26 -4.04 -0.20
C LYS A 329 10.04 -5.55 -0.21
N LEU A 330 8.79 -6.00 -0.13
CA LEU A 330 8.43 -7.43 -0.22
C LEU A 330 8.85 -8.02 -1.55
N TRP A 331 8.57 -7.35 -2.67
CA TRP A 331 8.99 -7.81 -3.99
C TRP A 331 10.52 -7.90 -4.10
N VAL A 332 11.23 -6.86 -3.68
CA VAL A 332 12.71 -6.83 -3.69
C VAL A 332 13.29 -7.99 -2.87
N ASN A 333 12.77 -8.22 -1.65
CA ASN A 333 13.21 -9.31 -0.79
C ASN A 333 12.94 -10.67 -1.42
N ALA A 334 11.76 -10.86 -2.00
CA ALA A 334 11.40 -12.12 -2.66
C ALA A 334 12.27 -12.42 -3.89
N VAL A 335 12.59 -11.39 -4.71
CA VAL A 335 13.49 -11.57 -5.86
C VAL A 335 14.92 -11.81 -5.40
N ARG A 336 15.42 -11.11 -4.38
CA ARG A 336 16.76 -11.34 -3.83
C ARG A 336 16.90 -12.75 -3.24
N SER A 337 15.91 -13.20 -2.48
CA SER A 337 15.94 -14.51 -1.82
C SER A 337 15.70 -15.68 -2.78
N SER A 338 14.94 -15.48 -3.87
CA SER A 338 14.77 -16.48 -4.92
C SER A 338 15.94 -16.54 -5.91
N GLY A 339 16.70 -15.45 -6.03
CA GLY A 339 17.78 -15.31 -7.02
C GLY A 339 17.30 -15.19 -8.46
N THR A 340 15.98 -15.07 -8.70
CA THR A 340 15.37 -15.08 -10.04
C THR A 340 14.23 -14.08 -10.16
N LEU A 341 13.86 -13.73 -11.41
CA LEU A 341 12.66 -12.95 -11.74
C LEU A 341 11.46 -13.85 -12.13
N ASP A 342 11.59 -15.17 -11.99
CA ASP A 342 10.52 -16.13 -12.24
C ASP A 342 9.35 -15.92 -11.27
N ILE A 343 8.16 -15.62 -11.80
CA ILE A 343 7.00 -15.25 -11.01
C ILE A 343 6.56 -16.36 -10.04
N PRO A 344 6.48 -17.65 -10.42
CA PRO A 344 6.19 -18.73 -9.48
C PRO A 344 7.15 -18.79 -8.29
N SER A 345 8.45 -18.63 -8.53
CA SER A 345 9.47 -18.58 -7.47
C SER A 345 9.29 -17.39 -6.54
N ILE A 346 9.01 -16.19 -7.10
CA ILE A 346 8.72 -14.98 -6.32
C ILE A 346 7.48 -15.18 -5.45
N LYS A 347 6.38 -15.70 -6.01
CA LYS A 347 5.12 -15.99 -5.26
C LYS A 347 5.34 -16.95 -4.10
N THR A 348 6.18 -17.97 -4.30
CA THR A 348 6.54 -18.93 -3.25
C THR A 348 7.29 -18.22 -2.11
N ARG A 349 8.25 -17.36 -2.44
CA ARG A 349 9.01 -16.60 -1.45
C ARG A 349 8.13 -15.60 -0.69
N LEU A 350 7.29 -14.85 -1.39
CA LEU A 350 6.34 -13.92 -0.77
C LEU A 350 5.47 -14.59 0.32
N GLY A 351 5.02 -15.83 0.09
CA GLY A 351 4.22 -16.56 1.09
C GLY A 351 5.01 -17.05 2.32
N LEU A 352 6.33 -16.87 2.35
CA LEU A 352 7.20 -17.26 3.47
C LEU A 352 7.83 -16.03 4.16
N ASP A 353 7.68 -14.83 3.58
CA ASP A 353 8.36 -13.63 4.04
C ASP A 353 7.51 -12.84 5.04
N SER A 354 8.22 -12.24 5.98
CA SER A 354 7.71 -11.19 6.85
C SER A 354 8.64 -9.99 6.82
N LEU A 355 8.12 -8.83 7.15
CA LEU A 355 8.86 -7.57 7.15
C LEU A 355 8.59 -6.80 8.44
N PHE A 356 9.65 -6.25 9.05
CA PHE A 356 9.51 -5.16 10.01
C PHE A 356 9.24 -3.88 9.22
N ALA A 357 7.98 -3.47 9.21
CA ALA A 357 7.47 -2.32 8.48
C ALA A 357 7.24 -1.13 9.43
N PRO A 358 7.05 0.09 8.91
CA PRO A 358 6.69 1.25 9.72
C PRO A 358 5.43 1.03 10.58
N GLU A 359 4.42 0.32 10.06
CA GLU A 359 3.22 -0.08 10.83
C GLU A 359 3.47 -1.17 11.88
N GLY A 360 4.61 -1.83 11.86
CA GLY A 360 4.96 -3.00 12.65
C GLY A 360 5.26 -4.22 11.79
N ILE A 361 5.14 -5.42 12.37
CA ILE A 361 5.37 -6.65 11.61
C ILE A 361 4.21 -6.87 10.64
N VAL A 362 4.56 -7.16 9.37
CA VAL A 362 3.64 -7.64 8.35
C VAL A 362 4.13 -8.95 7.76
N ALA A 363 3.23 -9.80 7.33
CA ALA A 363 3.56 -11.06 6.66
C ALA A 363 2.52 -11.36 5.58
N VAL A 364 2.95 -11.94 4.46
CA VAL A 364 2.02 -12.34 3.40
C VAL A 364 1.32 -13.64 3.80
N ASP A 365 0.00 -13.63 3.86
CA ASP A 365 -0.79 -14.85 4.02
C ASP A 365 -0.71 -15.68 2.72
N ALA A 366 -0.16 -16.89 2.82
CA ALA A 366 0.10 -17.75 1.67
C ALA A 366 -1.19 -18.19 0.95
N ASP A 367 -2.31 -18.29 1.68
CA ASP A 367 -3.58 -18.76 1.12
C ASP A 367 -4.30 -17.66 0.35
N THR A 368 -4.28 -16.43 0.88
CA THR A 368 -5.11 -15.32 0.37
C THR A 368 -4.32 -14.25 -0.36
N ARG A 369 -2.99 -14.23 -0.26
CA ARG A 369 -2.09 -13.19 -0.82
C ARG A 369 -2.30 -11.80 -0.23
N HIS A 370 -2.91 -11.71 0.93
CA HIS A 370 -3.05 -10.48 1.71
C HIS A 370 -2.02 -10.40 2.82
N LEU A 371 -1.84 -9.21 3.40
CA LEU A 371 -0.95 -9.04 4.55
C LEU A 371 -1.69 -9.28 5.87
N TRP A 372 -1.02 -9.94 6.81
CA TRP A 372 -1.34 -9.86 8.24
C TRP A 372 -0.97 -8.47 8.73
N LYS A 373 -1.88 -7.76 9.37
CA LYS A 373 -1.71 -6.35 9.74
C LYS A 373 -2.26 -6.05 11.13
N THR A 374 -1.77 -4.97 11.74
CA THR A 374 -2.38 -4.38 12.94
C THR A 374 -3.47 -3.41 12.50
N VAL A 375 -4.66 -3.48 13.09
CA VAL A 375 -5.77 -2.57 12.79
C VAL A 375 -5.76 -1.40 13.78
N ARG A 376 -5.97 -0.19 13.28
CA ARG A 376 -6.00 1.03 14.10
C ARG A 376 -7.20 1.90 13.77
N ILE A 377 -7.69 2.62 14.79
CA ILE A 377 -8.66 3.70 14.63
C ILE A 377 -7.97 4.96 15.13
N GLY A 378 -7.92 5.97 14.27
CA GLY A 378 -7.33 7.25 14.54
C GLY A 378 -8.40 8.35 14.64
N LYS A 379 -8.24 9.28 15.58
CA LYS A 379 -9.02 10.51 15.69
C LYS A 379 -8.20 11.65 15.09
N ALA A 380 -8.77 12.37 14.14
CA ALA A 380 -8.09 13.47 13.48
C ALA A 380 -7.85 14.63 14.45
N ARG A 381 -6.64 15.19 14.43
CA ARG A 381 -6.17 16.30 15.24
C ARG A 381 -6.05 17.57 14.39
N ALA A 382 -6.05 18.70 15.05
CA ALA A 382 -5.93 20.01 14.40
C ALA A 382 -4.56 20.24 13.71
N ASP A 383 -3.54 19.46 14.07
CA ASP A 383 -2.20 19.51 13.47
C ASP A 383 -2.06 18.65 12.19
N GLY A 384 -3.16 18.08 11.68
CA GLY A 384 -3.16 17.25 10.49
C GLY A 384 -2.66 15.83 10.70
N GLN A 385 -2.56 15.39 11.96
CA GLN A 385 -2.18 14.04 12.32
C GLN A 385 -3.36 13.29 12.96
N PHE A 386 -3.23 11.97 13.10
CA PHE A 386 -4.20 11.17 13.83
C PHE A 386 -3.65 10.74 15.19
N GLU A 387 -4.49 10.87 16.23
CA GLU A 387 -4.29 10.22 17.51
C GLU A 387 -4.85 8.80 17.42
N ILE A 388 -4.02 7.77 17.64
CA ILE A 388 -4.47 6.38 17.66
C ILE A 388 -5.26 6.16 18.95
N VAL A 389 -6.59 6.05 18.84
CA VAL A 389 -7.51 5.87 19.96
C VAL A 389 -7.82 4.41 20.23
N TRP A 390 -7.56 3.54 19.27
CA TRP A 390 -7.70 2.09 19.39
C TRP A 390 -6.77 1.37 18.43
N GLN A 391 -6.25 0.24 18.85
CA GLN A 391 -5.57 -0.71 17.96
C GLN A 391 -5.87 -2.15 18.36
N SER A 392 -5.77 -3.06 17.41
CA SER A 392 -5.93 -4.48 17.67
C SER A 392 -4.80 -5.00 18.56
N PRO A 393 -5.10 -5.86 19.56
CA PRO A 393 -4.09 -6.36 20.52
C PRO A 393 -3.06 -7.31 19.88
N ARG A 394 -3.30 -7.75 18.65
CA ARG A 394 -2.45 -8.66 17.87
C ARG A 394 -2.61 -8.42 16.39
N LEU A 395 -1.70 -8.96 15.60
CA LEU A 395 -1.84 -9.04 14.14
C LEU A 395 -3.15 -9.76 13.77
N ILE A 396 -3.85 -9.19 12.82
CA ILE A 396 -5.10 -9.74 12.30
C ILE A 396 -4.80 -10.49 11.01
N ARG A 397 -5.11 -11.80 10.99
CA ARG A 397 -5.09 -12.57 9.75
C ARG A 397 -6.12 -12.00 8.78
N PRO A 398 -5.76 -11.77 7.50
CA PRO A 398 -6.72 -11.28 6.53
C PRO A 398 -7.86 -12.30 6.31
N ALA A 399 -9.08 -11.78 6.23
CA ALA A 399 -10.27 -12.56 5.88
C ALA A 399 -11.05 -11.78 4.80
N PRO A 400 -10.67 -11.95 3.53
CA PRO A 400 -11.30 -11.21 2.42
C PRO A 400 -12.78 -11.59 2.24
N PHE A 401 -13.20 -12.75 2.72
CA PHE A 401 -14.59 -13.20 2.68
C PHE A 401 -15.21 -13.22 4.09
N PRO A 402 -15.93 -12.17 4.52
CA PRO A 402 -16.56 -12.14 5.83
C PRO A 402 -17.59 -13.27 6.00
N PHE A 403 -17.46 -14.08 7.04
CA PHE A 403 -18.24 -15.29 7.27
C PHE A 403 -19.74 -15.06 7.50
N PHE A 404 -20.13 -13.86 7.92
CA PHE A 404 -21.54 -13.49 8.17
C PHE A 404 -22.29 -13.05 6.90
N ILE A 405 -21.61 -13.03 5.73
CA ILE A 405 -22.21 -12.70 4.44
C ILE A 405 -22.30 -13.99 3.62
N ARG A 406 -23.52 -14.36 3.23
CA ARG A 406 -23.72 -15.48 2.31
C ARG A 406 -23.42 -15.02 0.88
N HIS A 407 -22.69 -15.84 0.11
CA HIS A 407 -22.40 -15.53 -1.29
C HIS A 407 -23.68 -15.23 -2.11
N SER A 408 -24.79 -15.91 -1.83
CA SER A 408 -26.07 -15.66 -2.51
C SER A 408 -26.66 -14.27 -2.27
N GLU A 409 -26.36 -13.62 -1.13
CA GLU A 409 -26.85 -12.27 -0.81
C GLU A 409 -26.09 -11.19 -1.59
N LEU A 410 -24.84 -11.46 -1.97
CA LEU A 410 -23.99 -10.54 -2.71
C LEU A 410 -24.26 -10.53 -4.20
N PHE A 411 -24.54 -11.70 -4.79
CA PHE A 411 -24.86 -11.80 -6.22
C PHE A 411 -26.20 -11.15 -6.58
N GLN A 412 -27.18 -11.13 -5.65
CA GLN A 412 -28.44 -10.42 -5.86
C GLN A 412 -28.28 -8.90 -5.95
N ALA A 413 -27.27 -8.33 -5.28
CA ALA A 413 -27.01 -6.89 -5.26
C ALA A 413 -26.27 -6.39 -6.51
N GLU A 414 -25.49 -7.25 -7.18
CA GLU A 414 -24.78 -6.91 -8.43
C GLU A 414 -25.66 -7.11 -9.69
N GLY A 415 -26.93 -7.55 -9.53
CA GLY A 415 -27.83 -7.82 -10.67
C GLY A 415 -27.34 -8.94 -11.59
N ARG A 416 -26.43 -9.77 -11.13
CA ARG A 416 -25.93 -10.95 -11.85
C ARG A 416 -26.58 -12.20 -11.28
N ALA A 417 -27.19 -12.99 -12.14
CA ALA A 417 -27.64 -14.33 -11.80
C ALA A 417 -26.45 -15.21 -11.38
N PRO A 418 -26.65 -16.21 -10.50
CA PRO A 418 -25.61 -17.06 -9.98
C PRO A 418 -24.83 -17.81 -11.06
#